data_1f9f26852e70d79564563c8312ecd9f0
#
_entry.id   1f9f26852e70d79564563c8312ecd9f0
#
_cell.length_a   1.000
_cell.length_b   1.000
_cell.length_c   1.000
_cell.angle_alpha   90.00
_cell.angle_beta   90.00
_cell.angle_gamma   90.00
#
_symmetry.space_group_name_H-M   'P 1'
#
loop_
_entity.id
_entity.type
_entity.pdbx_description
1 polymer ?
#
loop_
_entity_poly.entity_id
_entity_poly.type
_entity_poly.pdbx_seq_one_letter_code
_entity_poly.pdbx_strand_id
1 'polypeptide(L)'
;MLVLVDQDQVLADFGDGFDRHFSATHPGAPLAPRSDATSYWIEDSYPPDWHERIRAVPAQEGFFRGLRPLPGAREALEAMLDAGHDVRICTAPVRAYRHCVREKYEWVEEHLGLHWTERMVVTRDKTLITGDVLVDDKPQVVGTLAAPTWTHVYYRTGYNEHLPGTHLDWSSWRTVLDAVEADRAARGTLLLPRSVDARTPADTHRRQVRVDAAAGAGSRS
;
A
#
# COMPACT_ATOMS: atom_id res chain seq x y z
N MET A 1 -3.29 1.43 -17.24
CA MET A 1 -3.96 0.55 -16.23
C MET A 1 -4.28 1.33 -14.96
N LEU A 2 -5.26 0.84 -14.20
CA LEU A 2 -5.46 1.24 -12.80
C LEU A 2 -4.64 0.30 -11.90
N VAL A 3 -3.58 0.83 -11.30
CA VAL A 3 -2.64 0.09 -10.46
C VAL A 3 -2.88 0.43 -8.99
N LEU A 4 -3.23 -0.57 -8.19
CA LEU A 4 -3.34 -0.47 -6.75
C LEU A 4 -2.02 -0.94 -6.12
N VAL A 5 -1.49 -0.17 -5.19
CA VAL A 5 -0.20 -0.46 -4.53
C VAL A 5 -0.41 -0.44 -3.03
N ASP A 6 -0.05 -1.51 -2.32
CA ASP A 6 -0.08 -1.51 -0.86
C ASP A 6 0.98 -0.55 -0.29
N GLN A 7 0.81 -0.17 0.97
CA GLN A 7 1.73 0.72 1.66
C GLN A 7 2.76 -0.05 2.49
N ASP A 8 2.28 -0.89 3.42
CA ASP A 8 3.15 -1.59 4.37
C ASP A 8 3.94 -2.69 3.65
N GLN A 9 5.24 -2.77 3.86
CA GLN A 9 6.18 -3.70 3.23
C GLN A 9 6.25 -3.62 1.68
N VAL A 10 5.58 -2.63 1.10
CA VAL A 10 5.60 -2.36 -0.35
C VAL A 10 6.18 -0.97 -0.63
N LEU A 11 5.68 0.06 0.04
CA LEU A 11 6.19 1.44 -0.03
C LEU A 11 6.99 1.80 1.23
N ALA A 12 6.49 1.40 2.38
CA ALA A 12 7.07 1.63 3.70
C ALA A 12 7.68 0.33 4.25
N ASP A 13 8.90 0.39 4.75
CA ASP A 13 9.62 -0.75 5.31
C ASP A 13 9.05 -1.13 6.69
N PHE A 14 7.97 -1.92 6.65
CA PHE A 14 7.28 -2.39 7.84
C PHE A 14 8.17 -3.33 8.65
N GLY A 15 8.96 -4.17 7.98
CA GLY A 15 9.84 -5.14 8.62
C GLY A 15 10.91 -4.47 9.48
N ASP A 16 11.71 -3.56 8.91
CA ASP A 16 12.71 -2.77 9.66
C ASP A 16 12.04 -1.94 10.77
N GLY A 17 10.90 -1.33 10.46
CA GLY A 17 10.14 -0.55 11.44
C GLY A 17 9.71 -1.39 12.64
N PHE A 18 9.20 -2.60 12.40
CA PHE A 18 8.83 -3.53 13.45
C PHE A 18 10.05 -3.92 14.29
N ASP A 19 11.13 -4.37 13.66
CA ASP A 19 12.34 -4.84 14.36
C ASP A 19 12.94 -3.74 15.25
N ARG A 20 12.99 -2.49 14.75
CA ARG A 20 13.46 -1.34 15.53
C ARG A 20 12.58 -1.05 16.74
N HIS A 21 11.24 -0.98 16.56
CA HIS A 21 10.32 -0.69 17.65
C HIS A 21 10.27 -1.81 18.69
N PHE A 22 10.22 -3.06 18.22
CA PHE A 22 10.19 -4.21 19.11
C PHE A 22 11.44 -4.32 19.96
N SER A 23 12.62 -4.17 19.37
CA SER A 23 13.90 -4.18 20.11
C SER A 23 14.02 -3.03 21.11
N ALA A 24 13.53 -1.85 20.76
CA ALA A 24 13.56 -0.68 21.63
C ALA A 24 12.62 -0.82 22.85
N THR A 25 11.44 -1.42 22.64
CA THR A 25 10.41 -1.56 23.69
C THR A 25 10.56 -2.84 24.53
N HIS A 26 11.26 -3.84 24.00
CA HIS A 26 11.44 -5.15 24.64
C HIS A 26 12.94 -5.58 24.63
N PRO A 27 13.81 -4.84 25.37
CA PRO A 27 15.23 -5.24 25.47
C PRO A 27 15.34 -6.64 26.09
N GLY A 28 16.08 -7.53 25.42
CA GLY A 28 16.22 -8.94 25.83
C GLY A 28 15.14 -9.90 25.30
N ALA A 29 14.22 -9.42 24.47
CA ALA A 29 13.33 -10.29 23.70
C ALA A 29 14.10 -11.19 22.72
N PRO A 30 13.59 -12.38 22.37
CA PRO A 30 14.15 -13.13 21.28
C PRO A 30 14.08 -12.29 20.00
N LEU A 31 15.17 -12.20 19.25
CA LEU A 31 15.22 -11.49 18.00
C LEU A 31 14.97 -12.48 16.85
N ALA A 32 14.00 -12.16 16.02
CA ALA A 32 13.71 -12.83 14.76
C ALA A 32 13.57 -11.76 13.67
N PRO A 33 14.70 -11.29 13.08
CA PRO A 33 14.70 -10.19 12.12
C PRO A 33 13.74 -10.47 10.95
N ARG A 34 12.95 -9.48 10.58
CA ARG A 34 11.97 -9.62 9.49
C ARG A 34 12.65 -9.83 8.13
N SER A 35 13.93 -9.48 7.98
CA SER A 35 14.73 -9.82 6.81
C SER A 35 14.82 -11.32 6.56
N ASP A 36 14.77 -12.13 7.62
CA ASP A 36 14.94 -13.59 7.57
C ASP A 36 13.59 -14.32 7.64
N ALA A 37 12.48 -13.56 7.58
CA ALA A 37 11.15 -14.11 7.74
C ALA A 37 10.76 -15.03 6.57
N THR A 38 10.30 -16.22 6.91
CA THR A 38 9.72 -17.21 5.99
C THR A 38 8.20 -17.25 6.05
N SER A 39 7.58 -16.47 6.98
CA SER A 39 6.13 -16.29 7.11
C SER A 39 5.77 -14.82 7.06
N TYR A 40 4.64 -14.53 6.42
CA TYR A 40 4.00 -13.21 6.44
C TYR A 40 3.62 -12.79 7.87
N TRP A 41 3.12 -13.74 8.67
CA TRP A 41 2.70 -13.48 10.05
C TRP A 41 3.92 -13.38 10.95
N ILE A 42 4.08 -12.23 11.61
CA ILE A 42 5.22 -11.98 12.50
C ILE A 42 5.24 -12.99 13.66
N GLU A 43 4.07 -13.30 14.18
CA GLU A 43 3.89 -14.21 15.31
C GLU A 43 4.50 -15.58 15.07
N ASP A 44 4.53 -16.07 13.81
CA ASP A 44 5.08 -17.38 13.48
C ASP A 44 6.59 -17.51 13.79
N SER A 45 7.27 -16.38 13.90
CA SER A 45 8.69 -16.32 14.23
C SER A 45 8.98 -16.25 15.73
N TYR A 46 7.94 -16.26 16.58
CA TYR A 46 8.10 -16.04 18.02
C TYR A 46 7.32 -17.06 18.86
N PRO A 47 7.77 -17.35 20.12
CA PRO A 47 7.00 -18.15 21.06
C PRO A 47 5.63 -17.50 21.38
N PRO A 48 4.59 -18.31 21.67
CA PRO A 48 3.22 -17.82 21.90
C PRO A 48 3.06 -16.75 22.98
N ASP A 49 3.89 -16.77 24.02
CA ASP A 49 3.88 -15.78 25.10
C ASP A 49 4.32 -14.37 24.68
N TRP A 50 4.90 -14.24 23.46
CA TRP A 50 5.26 -12.96 22.86
C TRP A 50 4.18 -12.39 21.92
N HIS A 51 3.20 -13.18 21.48
CA HIS A 51 2.26 -12.78 20.43
C HIS A 51 1.45 -11.53 20.76
N GLU A 52 1.04 -11.34 22.03
CA GLU A 52 0.33 -10.13 22.45
C GLU A 52 1.21 -8.88 22.32
N ARG A 53 2.47 -8.97 22.77
CA ARG A 53 3.45 -7.88 22.67
C ARG A 53 3.78 -7.53 21.22
N ILE A 54 3.90 -8.55 20.37
CA ILE A 54 4.13 -8.38 18.92
C ILE A 54 2.97 -7.62 18.29
N ARG A 55 1.73 -8.04 18.54
CA ARG A 55 0.53 -7.35 18.02
C ARG A 55 0.37 -5.94 18.55
N ALA A 56 0.93 -5.62 19.71
CA ALA A 56 0.88 -4.29 20.29
C ALA A 56 1.83 -3.30 19.63
N VAL A 57 2.90 -3.76 18.95
CA VAL A 57 3.89 -2.87 18.30
C VAL A 57 3.25 -1.97 17.24
N PRO A 58 2.53 -2.49 16.23
CA PRO A 58 1.91 -1.63 15.21
C PRO A 58 0.73 -0.80 15.74
N ALA A 59 0.29 -1.03 16.99
CA ALA A 59 -0.75 -0.24 17.64
C ALA A 59 -0.22 1.02 18.33
N GLN A 60 1.10 1.14 18.50
CA GLN A 60 1.74 2.27 19.17
C GLN A 60 1.66 3.53 18.31
N GLU A 61 1.49 4.67 18.98
CA GLU A 61 1.59 5.97 18.33
C GLU A 61 2.98 6.20 17.76
N GLY A 62 3.05 6.72 16.54
CA GLY A 62 4.30 6.99 15.83
C GLY A 62 4.84 5.80 15.05
N PHE A 63 4.27 4.60 15.19
CA PHE A 63 4.78 3.41 14.50
C PHE A 63 4.75 3.59 12.97
N PHE A 64 3.56 3.82 12.39
CA PHE A 64 3.42 3.93 10.93
C PHE A 64 4.07 5.18 10.36
N ARG A 65 3.99 6.30 11.08
CA ARG A 65 4.66 7.53 10.67
C ARG A 65 6.19 7.37 10.64
N GLY A 66 6.76 6.60 11.58
CA GLY A 66 8.20 6.39 11.72
C GLY A 66 8.80 5.32 10.80
N LEU A 67 8.02 4.71 9.90
CA LEU A 67 8.52 3.75 8.92
C LEU A 67 9.40 4.45 7.89
N ARG A 68 10.48 3.79 7.46
CA ARG A 68 11.32 4.28 6.38
C ARG A 68 10.70 3.93 5.02
N PRO A 69 10.83 4.77 3.98
CA PRO A 69 10.43 4.38 2.65
C PRO A 69 11.35 3.28 2.11
N LEU A 70 10.78 2.32 1.37
CA LEU A 70 11.57 1.35 0.64
C LEU A 70 12.30 2.02 -0.53
N PRO A 71 13.57 1.69 -0.78
CA PRO A 71 14.36 2.30 -1.84
C PRO A 71 13.69 2.12 -3.21
N GLY A 72 13.60 3.20 -3.99
CA GLY A 72 13.02 3.20 -5.34
C GLY A 72 11.48 3.25 -5.38
N ALA A 73 10.79 3.18 -4.24
CA ALA A 73 9.33 3.17 -4.20
C ALA A 73 8.73 4.46 -4.77
N ARG A 74 9.19 5.62 -4.31
CA ARG A 74 8.71 6.92 -4.78
C ARG A 74 8.95 7.11 -6.27
N GLU A 75 10.19 6.84 -6.71
CA GLU A 75 10.60 6.96 -8.11
C GLU A 75 9.78 6.04 -9.02
N ALA A 76 9.47 4.82 -8.56
CA ALA A 76 8.63 3.89 -9.30
C ALA A 76 7.20 4.39 -9.44
N LEU A 77 6.59 4.89 -8.36
CA LEU A 77 5.24 5.45 -8.39
C LEU A 77 5.12 6.64 -9.36
N GLU A 78 6.08 7.58 -9.30
CA GLU A 78 6.13 8.73 -10.20
C GLU A 78 6.31 8.29 -11.66
N ALA A 79 7.21 7.33 -11.90
CA ALA A 79 7.45 6.81 -13.24
C ALA A 79 6.25 6.00 -13.80
N MET A 80 5.44 5.38 -12.95
CA MET A 80 4.17 4.75 -13.35
C MET A 80 3.16 5.79 -13.81
N LEU A 81 3.04 6.93 -13.10
CA LEU A 81 2.19 8.04 -13.53
C LEU A 81 2.66 8.62 -14.87
N ASP A 82 3.98 8.81 -15.04
CA ASP A 82 4.57 9.29 -16.30
C ASP A 82 4.34 8.30 -17.45
N ALA A 83 4.30 7.01 -17.16
CA ALA A 83 3.95 5.98 -18.13
C ALA A 83 2.45 5.93 -18.47
N GLY A 84 1.63 6.80 -17.85
CA GLY A 84 0.19 6.90 -18.13
C GLY A 84 -0.68 5.90 -17.37
N HIS A 85 -0.17 5.28 -16.29
CA HIS A 85 -0.99 4.50 -15.38
C HIS A 85 -1.73 5.41 -14.39
N ASP A 86 -2.96 5.09 -13.99
CA ASP A 86 -3.58 5.64 -12.79
C ASP A 86 -3.13 4.80 -11.59
N VAL A 87 -2.39 5.38 -10.68
CA VAL A 87 -1.82 4.69 -9.52
C VAL A 87 -2.53 5.14 -8.24
N ARG A 88 -2.96 4.18 -7.42
CA ARG A 88 -3.61 4.40 -6.13
C ARG A 88 -2.89 3.63 -5.03
N ILE A 89 -2.69 4.25 -3.88
CA ILE A 89 -2.21 3.57 -2.69
C ILE A 89 -3.41 2.89 -2.03
N CYS A 90 -3.45 1.56 -1.99
CA CYS A 90 -4.56 0.78 -1.46
C CYS A 90 -4.10 0.00 -0.23
N THR A 91 -4.31 0.57 0.95
CA THR A 91 -3.77 0.06 2.21
C THR A 91 -4.84 -0.33 3.22
N ALA A 92 -4.51 -1.31 4.09
CA ALA A 92 -5.39 -1.76 5.15
C ALA A 92 -4.95 -1.22 6.52
N PRO A 93 -5.86 -0.65 7.34
CA PRO A 93 -5.53 -0.27 8.70
C PRO A 93 -5.49 -1.51 9.60
N VAL A 94 -4.60 -1.51 10.59
CA VAL A 94 -4.61 -2.50 11.67
C VAL A 94 -5.89 -2.39 12.51
N ARG A 95 -6.22 -3.43 13.30
CA ARG A 95 -7.43 -3.40 14.15
C ARG A 95 -7.39 -2.26 15.17
N ALA A 96 -6.24 -1.99 15.75
CA ALA A 96 -5.99 -0.86 16.64
C ALA A 96 -5.80 0.43 15.83
N TYR A 97 -6.82 0.86 15.09
CA TYR A 97 -6.79 1.90 14.05
C TYR A 97 -6.55 3.33 14.57
N ARG A 98 -6.60 3.56 15.88
CA ARG A 98 -6.64 4.91 16.49
C ARG A 98 -5.56 5.86 15.96
N HIS A 99 -4.32 5.40 15.83
CA HIS A 99 -3.20 6.16 15.26
C HIS A 99 -2.93 5.80 13.80
N CYS A 100 -3.09 4.53 13.45
CA CYS A 100 -2.70 3.93 12.19
C CYS A 100 -3.19 4.71 10.95
N VAL A 101 -4.48 5.02 10.85
CA VAL A 101 -5.04 5.66 9.64
C VAL A 101 -4.44 7.05 9.43
N ARG A 102 -4.39 7.86 10.49
CA ARG A 102 -3.80 9.20 10.44
C ARG A 102 -2.33 9.14 10.06
N GLU A 103 -1.57 8.28 10.72
CA GLU A 103 -0.13 8.15 10.51
C GLU A 103 0.22 7.63 9.11
N LYS A 104 -0.63 6.78 8.51
CA LYS A 104 -0.47 6.35 7.12
C LYS A 104 -0.61 7.51 6.14
N TYR A 105 -1.56 8.42 6.37
CA TYR A 105 -1.68 9.66 5.58
C TYR A 105 -0.49 10.59 5.79
N GLU A 106 -0.08 10.82 7.04
CA GLU A 106 1.09 11.65 7.38
C GLU A 106 2.36 11.10 6.73
N TRP A 107 2.54 9.77 6.75
CA TRP A 107 3.66 9.11 6.08
C TRP A 107 3.67 9.34 4.56
N VAL A 108 2.51 9.18 3.93
CA VAL A 108 2.36 9.42 2.48
C VAL A 108 2.65 10.88 2.14
N GLU A 109 2.14 11.83 2.91
CA GLU A 109 2.41 13.26 2.71
C GLU A 109 3.90 13.57 2.83
N GLU A 110 4.56 13.06 3.86
CA GLU A 110 5.98 13.31 4.15
C GLU A 110 6.91 12.70 3.09
N HIS A 111 6.70 11.44 2.72
CA HIS A 111 7.65 10.71 1.89
C HIS A 111 7.32 10.74 0.39
N LEU A 112 6.05 10.85 0.02
CA LEU A 112 5.62 10.85 -1.38
C LEU A 112 5.12 12.22 -1.84
N GLY A 113 4.60 13.04 -0.92
CA GLY A 113 4.05 14.37 -1.19
C GLY A 113 2.52 14.43 -1.08
N LEU A 114 2.01 15.63 -0.81
CA LEU A 114 0.60 15.88 -0.53
C LEU A 114 -0.36 15.35 -1.62
N HIS A 115 0.03 15.43 -2.89
CA HIS A 115 -0.81 14.96 -4.01
C HIS A 115 -1.08 13.45 -3.98
N TRP A 116 -0.22 12.66 -3.32
CA TRP A 116 -0.44 11.22 -3.15
C TRP A 116 -1.52 10.91 -2.11
N THR A 117 -1.79 11.81 -1.17
CA THR A 117 -2.87 11.61 -0.19
C THR A 117 -4.25 11.58 -0.85
N GLU A 118 -4.44 12.30 -1.97
CA GLU A 118 -5.67 12.26 -2.77
C GLU A 118 -5.83 10.94 -3.56
N ARG A 119 -4.78 10.14 -3.61
CA ARG A 119 -4.74 8.84 -4.30
C ARG A 119 -4.80 7.66 -3.34
N MET A 120 -5.05 7.91 -2.05
CA MET A 120 -5.16 6.85 -1.05
C MET A 120 -6.56 6.23 -1.01
N VAL A 121 -6.58 4.91 -0.89
CA VAL A 121 -7.75 4.09 -0.57
C VAL A 121 -7.42 3.31 0.70
N VAL A 122 -8.12 3.61 1.78
CA VAL A 122 -7.95 2.91 3.07
C VAL A 122 -9.11 1.95 3.25
N THR A 123 -8.85 0.66 3.18
CA THR A 123 -9.87 -0.39 3.27
C THR A 123 -9.32 -1.64 3.94
N ARG A 124 -10.17 -2.36 4.66
CA ARG A 124 -9.83 -3.69 5.19
C ARG A 124 -10.06 -4.81 4.19
N ASP A 125 -10.88 -4.56 3.20
CA ASP A 125 -11.22 -5.51 2.15
C ASP A 125 -10.85 -4.93 0.78
N LYS A 126 -9.63 -5.26 0.34
CA LYS A 126 -9.11 -4.84 -0.97
C LYS A 126 -9.84 -5.49 -2.14
N THR A 127 -10.56 -6.60 -1.90
CA THR A 127 -11.31 -7.27 -2.98
C THR A 127 -12.49 -6.45 -3.50
N LEU A 128 -12.98 -5.50 -2.69
CA LEU A 128 -14.05 -4.57 -3.07
C LEU A 128 -13.55 -3.38 -3.90
N ILE A 129 -12.24 -3.21 -4.02
CA ILE A 129 -11.65 -2.10 -4.77
C ILE A 129 -11.33 -2.55 -6.19
N THR A 130 -11.88 -1.82 -7.14
CA THR A 130 -11.64 -2.08 -8.57
C THR A 130 -10.23 -1.65 -8.97
N GLY A 131 -9.55 -2.48 -9.76
CA GLY A 131 -8.21 -2.21 -10.31
C GLY A 131 -7.85 -3.22 -11.40
N ASP A 132 -6.82 -2.90 -12.18
CA ASP A 132 -6.23 -3.85 -13.13
C ASP A 132 -5.17 -4.72 -12.44
N VAL A 133 -4.41 -4.13 -11.53
CA VAL A 133 -3.33 -4.78 -10.78
C VAL A 133 -3.43 -4.38 -9.31
N LEU A 134 -3.17 -5.31 -8.42
CA LEU A 134 -2.84 -5.05 -7.02
C LEU A 134 -1.40 -5.52 -6.75
N VAL A 135 -0.51 -4.58 -6.45
CA VAL A 135 0.84 -4.86 -5.94
C VAL A 135 0.77 -4.93 -4.42
N ASP A 136 1.03 -6.11 -3.86
CA ASP A 136 0.87 -6.39 -2.43
C ASP A 136 1.86 -7.48 -2.01
N ASP A 137 2.43 -7.41 -0.81
CA ASP A 137 3.38 -8.41 -0.31
C ASP A 137 2.69 -9.64 0.29
N LYS A 138 1.39 -9.51 0.60
CA LYS A 138 0.63 -10.53 1.31
C LYS A 138 0.45 -11.79 0.46
N PRO A 139 0.74 -12.99 0.99
CA PRO A 139 0.61 -14.24 0.25
C PRO A 139 -0.78 -14.50 -0.33
N GLN A 140 -1.83 -14.06 0.36
CA GLN A 140 -3.20 -14.20 -0.10
C GLN A 140 -4.05 -13.01 0.34
N VAL A 141 -4.60 -12.27 -0.62
CA VAL A 141 -5.54 -11.19 -0.36
C VAL A 141 -6.95 -11.74 -0.47
N VAL A 142 -7.60 -11.94 0.66
CA VAL A 142 -8.96 -12.48 0.78
C VAL A 142 -9.92 -11.42 1.26
N GLY A 143 -11.18 -11.53 0.85
CA GLY A 143 -12.25 -10.62 1.24
C GLY A 143 -13.61 -11.10 0.78
N THR A 144 -14.55 -10.16 0.62
CA THR A 144 -15.94 -10.43 0.25
C THR A 144 -16.06 -11.02 -1.16
N LEU A 145 -15.24 -10.54 -2.12
CA LEU A 145 -15.24 -11.04 -3.48
C LEU A 145 -14.21 -12.15 -3.64
N ALA A 146 -14.67 -13.32 -4.07
CA ALA A 146 -13.79 -14.46 -4.38
C ALA A 146 -12.95 -14.22 -5.65
N ALA A 147 -13.42 -13.38 -6.56
CA ALA A 147 -12.76 -13.02 -7.82
C ALA A 147 -12.75 -11.49 -7.98
N PRO A 148 -11.79 -10.79 -7.38
CA PRO A 148 -11.61 -9.35 -7.58
C PRO A 148 -11.20 -9.06 -9.03
N THR A 149 -11.33 -7.79 -9.45
CA THR A 149 -11.05 -7.38 -10.83
C THR A 149 -9.56 -7.34 -11.17
N TRP A 150 -8.71 -7.15 -10.17
CA TRP A 150 -7.27 -7.00 -10.32
C TRP A 150 -6.53 -8.33 -10.39
N THR A 151 -5.39 -8.33 -11.09
CA THR A 151 -4.39 -9.38 -11.00
C THR A 151 -3.49 -9.10 -9.80
N HIS A 152 -3.33 -10.07 -8.89
CA HIS A 152 -2.38 -9.95 -7.79
C HIS A 152 -0.96 -10.09 -8.31
N VAL A 153 -0.12 -9.11 -8.04
CA VAL A 153 1.31 -9.11 -8.30
C VAL A 153 2.02 -8.95 -6.97
N TYR A 154 2.83 -9.93 -6.59
CA TYR A 154 3.55 -9.89 -5.33
C TYR A 154 4.66 -8.84 -5.37
N TYR A 155 4.70 -7.96 -4.37
CA TYR A 155 5.94 -7.28 -4.05
C TYR A 155 6.87 -8.29 -3.38
N ARG A 156 8.03 -8.53 -3.98
CA ARG A 156 8.94 -9.61 -3.59
C ARG A 156 9.46 -9.45 -2.16
N THR A 157 9.28 -10.51 -1.36
CA THR A 157 9.79 -10.64 0.00
C THR A 157 10.24 -12.08 0.24
N GLY A 158 11.06 -12.32 1.27
CA GLY A 158 11.53 -13.67 1.60
C GLY A 158 10.40 -14.67 1.85
N TYR A 159 9.26 -14.23 2.40
CA TYR A 159 8.13 -15.10 2.71
C TYR A 159 7.16 -15.34 1.54
N ASN A 160 7.31 -14.67 0.40
CA ASN A 160 6.43 -14.88 -0.74
C ASN A 160 7.14 -15.26 -2.04
N GLU A 161 8.47 -15.13 -2.14
CA GLU A 161 9.22 -15.38 -3.39
C GLU A 161 9.08 -16.80 -3.93
N HIS A 162 8.78 -17.77 -3.05
CA HIS A 162 8.55 -19.17 -3.39
C HIS A 162 7.13 -19.49 -3.88
N LEU A 163 6.20 -18.53 -3.76
CA LEU A 163 4.81 -18.71 -4.16
C LEU A 163 4.65 -18.64 -5.69
N PRO A 164 3.73 -19.43 -6.26
CA PRO A 164 3.42 -19.31 -7.68
C PRO A 164 2.73 -17.97 -7.97
N GLY A 165 3.13 -17.31 -9.03
CA GLY A 165 2.53 -16.04 -9.45
C GLY A 165 3.54 -15.05 -9.99
N THR A 166 3.08 -13.84 -10.25
CA THR A 166 3.92 -12.77 -10.77
C THR A 166 4.51 -11.96 -9.61
N HIS A 167 5.81 -11.74 -9.64
CA HIS A 167 6.53 -10.98 -8.62
C HIS A 167 7.22 -9.76 -9.24
N LEU A 168 7.27 -8.67 -8.50
CA LEU A 168 8.06 -7.50 -8.82
C LEU A 168 8.80 -6.97 -7.58
N ASP A 169 9.80 -6.18 -7.84
CA ASP A 169 10.39 -5.18 -6.97
C ASP A 169 10.44 -3.83 -7.71
N TRP A 170 10.90 -2.78 -7.05
CA TRP A 170 10.91 -1.46 -7.66
C TRP A 170 11.91 -1.31 -8.81
N SER A 171 12.84 -2.26 -9.00
CA SER A 171 13.75 -2.29 -10.17
C SER A 171 13.11 -2.97 -11.38
N SER A 172 12.19 -3.92 -11.18
CA SER A 172 11.59 -4.75 -12.24
C SER A 172 10.14 -4.36 -12.60
N TRP A 173 9.54 -3.41 -11.88
CA TRP A 173 8.11 -3.08 -11.97
C TRP A 173 7.64 -2.81 -13.42
N ARG A 174 8.44 -2.09 -14.23
CA ARG A 174 8.05 -1.71 -15.59
C ARG A 174 7.83 -2.93 -16.47
N THR A 175 8.82 -3.82 -16.53
CA THR A 175 8.75 -5.05 -17.33
C THR A 175 7.58 -5.93 -16.89
N VAL A 176 7.34 -6.02 -15.59
CA VAL A 176 6.25 -6.84 -15.05
C VAL A 176 4.89 -6.25 -15.37
N LEU A 177 4.69 -4.94 -15.16
CA LEU A 177 3.41 -4.30 -15.47
C LEU A 177 3.12 -4.26 -16.97
N ASP A 178 4.12 -4.07 -17.83
CA ASP A 178 3.95 -4.14 -19.28
C ASP A 178 3.46 -5.54 -19.72
N ALA A 179 4.00 -6.61 -19.12
CA ALA A 179 3.55 -7.98 -19.39
C ALA A 179 2.11 -8.24 -18.91
N VAL A 180 1.76 -7.76 -17.71
CA VAL A 180 0.39 -7.89 -17.18
C VAL A 180 -0.61 -7.09 -18.02
N GLU A 181 -0.24 -5.89 -18.46
CA GLU A 181 -1.09 -5.06 -19.32
C GLU A 181 -1.36 -5.75 -20.67
N ALA A 182 -0.33 -6.32 -21.28
CA ALA A 182 -0.45 -7.05 -22.54
C ALA A 182 -1.39 -8.29 -22.41
N ASP A 183 -1.23 -9.06 -21.33
CA ASP A 183 -2.07 -10.21 -21.04
C ASP A 183 -3.55 -9.81 -20.81
N ARG A 184 -3.79 -8.77 -20.00
CA ARG A 184 -5.14 -8.26 -19.75
C ARG A 184 -5.80 -7.69 -20.99
N ALA A 185 -5.05 -6.97 -21.82
CA ALA A 185 -5.52 -6.44 -23.10
C ALA A 185 -5.92 -7.58 -24.05
N ALA A 186 -5.10 -8.62 -24.15
CA ALA A 186 -5.39 -9.79 -24.96
C ALA A 186 -6.67 -10.54 -24.51
N ARG A 187 -6.95 -10.55 -23.20
CA ARG A 187 -8.19 -11.14 -22.65
C ARG A 187 -9.40 -10.20 -22.66
N GLY A 188 -9.24 -8.94 -23.05
CA GLY A 188 -10.30 -7.93 -23.00
C GLY A 188 -10.74 -7.56 -21.58
N THR A 189 -9.85 -7.70 -20.59
CA THR A 189 -10.12 -7.43 -19.15
C THR A 189 -9.46 -6.16 -18.63
N LEU A 190 -8.81 -5.37 -19.50
CA LEU A 190 -8.20 -4.10 -19.13
C LEU A 190 -9.28 -3.06 -18.81
N LEU A 191 -9.25 -2.50 -17.60
CA LEU A 191 -10.25 -1.54 -17.12
C LEU A 191 -9.97 -0.13 -17.63
N LEU A 192 -8.70 0.30 -17.52
CA LEU A 192 -8.27 1.62 -17.96
C LEU A 192 -7.06 1.50 -18.90
N PRO A 193 -7.16 1.97 -20.15
CA PRO A 193 -5.98 2.17 -20.97
C PRO A 193 -5.07 3.25 -20.37
N ARG A 194 -3.80 3.28 -20.77
CA ARG A 194 -2.87 4.34 -20.35
C ARG A 194 -3.38 5.70 -20.78
N SER A 195 -3.28 6.69 -19.90
CA SER A 195 -3.68 8.08 -20.14
C SER A 195 -2.47 8.99 -20.16
N VAL A 196 -2.47 9.96 -21.08
CA VAL A 196 -1.45 11.01 -21.12
C VAL A 196 -1.60 12.02 -19.95
N ASP A 197 -2.76 12.03 -19.28
CA ASP A 197 -3.09 12.97 -18.21
C ASP A 197 -3.17 12.31 -16.83
N ALA A 198 -2.51 11.16 -16.63
CA ALA A 198 -2.56 10.39 -15.39
C ALA A 198 -2.10 11.18 -14.13
N ARG A 199 -1.28 12.23 -14.30
CA ARG A 199 -0.84 13.10 -13.20
C ARG A 199 -1.92 14.07 -12.71
N THR A 200 -2.92 14.38 -13.51
CA THR A 200 -3.99 15.28 -13.12
C THR A 200 -5.08 14.46 -12.44
N PRO A 201 -5.27 14.54 -11.11
CA PRO A 201 -6.48 14.03 -10.48
C PRO A 201 -7.65 14.72 -11.17
N ALA A 202 -8.65 13.98 -11.60
CA ALA A 202 -9.80 14.54 -12.29
C ALA A 202 -10.28 15.77 -11.51
N ASP A 203 -10.40 16.93 -12.19
CA ASP A 203 -10.70 18.28 -11.67
C ASP A 203 -12.08 18.35 -10.96
N THR A 204 -12.78 17.25 -10.84
CA THR A 204 -14.04 17.04 -10.15
C THR A 204 -13.99 17.42 -8.67
N HIS A 205 -12.87 17.17 -7.96
CA HIS A 205 -12.75 17.51 -6.54
C HIS A 205 -12.54 19.02 -6.31
N ARG A 206 -11.79 19.69 -7.19
CA ARG A 206 -11.60 21.16 -7.09
C ARG A 206 -12.90 21.94 -7.31
N ARG A 207 -13.81 21.43 -8.14
CA ARG A 207 -15.14 22.06 -8.33
C ARG A 207 -16.02 21.90 -7.10
N GLN A 208 -16.01 20.73 -6.43
CA GLN A 208 -16.81 20.47 -5.23
C GLN A 208 -16.39 21.38 -4.06
N VAL A 209 -15.09 21.47 -3.76
CA VAL A 209 -14.57 22.33 -2.69
C VAL A 209 -14.87 23.82 -2.92
N ARG A 210 -14.90 24.29 -4.18
CA ARG A 210 -15.29 25.67 -4.51
C ARG A 210 -16.79 25.93 -4.31
N VAL A 211 -17.65 24.94 -4.57
CA VAL A 211 -19.10 25.06 -4.35
C VAL A 211 -19.40 25.12 -2.85
N ASP A 212 -18.73 24.27 -2.05
CA ASP A 212 -18.93 24.23 -0.59
C ASP A 212 -18.40 25.50 0.10
N ALA A 213 -17.29 26.07 -0.38
CA ALA A 213 -16.76 27.35 0.10
C ALA A 213 -17.66 28.56 -0.26
N ALA A 214 -18.31 28.51 -1.41
CA ALA A 214 -19.24 29.57 -1.84
C ALA A 214 -20.59 29.47 -1.11
N ALA A 215 -21.05 28.25 -0.77
CA ALA A 215 -22.30 28.07 -0.01
C ALA A 215 -22.17 28.47 1.47
N GLY A 216 -20.94 28.37 2.06
CA GLY A 216 -20.68 28.79 3.45
C GLY A 216 -20.58 30.32 3.65
N ALA A 217 -20.40 31.10 2.59
CA ALA A 217 -20.27 32.57 2.69
C ALA A 217 -21.61 33.33 2.65
N GLY A 218 -22.71 32.64 2.36
CA GLY A 218 -24.04 33.26 2.14
C GLY A 218 -25.00 33.31 3.35
N SER A 219 -24.61 32.86 4.54
CA SER A 219 -25.52 32.77 5.70
C SER A 219 -25.07 33.57 6.94
N ARG A 220 -24.56 34.79 6.75
CA ARG A 220 -24.37 35.75 7.84
C ARG A 220 -24.90 37.11 7.39
N SER A 221 -26.17 37.31 7.59
CA SER A 221 -26.83 38.62 7.72
C SER A 221 -28.06 38.46 8.61
#